data_3f7c0653e93cfce4d0ce20b8aaef2bab
#
_entry.id   3f7c0653e93cfce4d0ce20b8aaef2bab
#
_cell.length_a   1.000
_cell.length_b   1.000
_cell.length_c   1.000
_cell.angle_alpha   90.00
_cell.angle_beta   90.00
_cell.angle_gamma   90.00
#
_symmetry.space_group_name_H-M   'P 1'
#
loop_
_entity.id
_entity.type
_entity.pdbx_description
1 polymer ?
#
loop_
_entity_poly.entity_id
_entity_poly.type
_entity_poly.pdbx_seq_one_letter_code
_entity_poly.pdbx_strand_id
1 'polypeptide(L)'
;MSNIRVADTEPELVVRRFLHRRGFRYRLNAPDLPGRPDVVLPKHGVVIFVNGCFWHAHEGCALFRVPKTRRDFWNNKLMANRERDTRNRNDLLSQGWRVATVWECATRDDPSRLARLVGWIRSDQASLDIGC
;
A
#
# COMPACT_ATOMS: atom_id res chain seq x y z
N MET A 1 21.43 -3.96 -7.80
CA MET A 1 21.35 -2.69 -7.28
C MET A 1 20.64 -2.66 -5.94
N SER A 2 21.23 -2.11 -5.03
CA SER A 2 20.83 -2.24 -3.65
C SER A 2 20.08 -1.03 -3.09
N ASN A 3 19.77 -0.05 -3.94
CA ASN A 3 19.18 1.19 -3.45
C ASN A 3 17.67 1.17 -3.31
N ILE A 4 17.06 0.00 -3.55
CA ILE A 4 15.63 -0.15 -3.36
C ILE A 4 15.35 -0.25 -1.87
N ARG A 5 14.64 0.71 -1.35
CA ARG A 5 14.21 0.67 0.05
C ARG A 5 13.00 -0.23 0.21
N VAL A 6 13.01 -1.04 1.25
CA VAL A 6 11.87 -1.85 1.62
C VAL A 6 11.01 -1.17 2.70
N ALA A 7 11.51 -0.08 3.27
CA ALA A 7 10.82 0.69 4.29
C ALA A 7 11.23 2.16 4.20
N ASP A 8 10.44 3.03 4.80
CA ASP A 8 10.69 4.47 4.90
C ASP A 8 10.79 5.16 3.54
N THR A 9 10.05 4.67 2.55
CA THR A 9 9.98 5.33 1.25
C THR A 9 9.21 6.64 1.37
N GLU A 10 9.37 7.52 0.38
CA GLU A 10 8.67 8.80 0.40
C GLU A 10 7.15 8.66 0.50
N PRO A 11 6.50 7.78 -0.28
CA PRO A 11 5.06 7.57 -0.13
C PRO A 11 4.66 7.11 1.27
N GLU A 12 5.45 6.23 1.89
CA GLU A 12 5.17 5.79 3.25
C GLU A 12 5.23 6.95 4.22
N LEU A 13 6.24 7.81 4.09
CA LEU A 13 6.39 8.97 4.97
C LEU A 13 5.21 9.93 4.84
N VAL A 14 4.72 10.13 3.62
CA VAL A 14 3.54 10.98 3.38
C VAL A 14 2.34 10.43 4.14
N VAL A 15 2.07 9.14 4.04
CA VAL A 15 0.95 8.50 4.73
C VAL A 15 1.10 8.58 6.24
N ARG A 16 2.30 8.29 6.76
CA ARG A 16 2.57 8.35 8.20
C ARG A 16 2.32 9.74 8.77
N ARG A 17 2.84 10.77 8.10
CA ARG A 17 2.66 12.15 8.54
C ARG A 17 1.20 12.55 8.54
N PHE A 18 0.48 12.13 7.50
CA PHE A 18 -0.93 12.41 7.40
C PHE A 18 -1.70 11.81 8.58
N LEU A 19 -1.46 10.54 8.88
CA LEU A 19 -2.13 9.85 9.99
C LEU A 19 -1.75 10.44 11.34
N HIS A 20 -0.48 10.76 11.53
CA HIS A 20 0.00 11.35 12.78
C HIS A 20 -0.67 12.69 13.04
N ARG A 21 -0.80 13.55 12.03
CA ARG A 21 -1.46 14.85 12.16
C ARG A 21 -2.94 14.71 12.55
N ARG A 22 -3.56 13.59 12.18
CA ARG A 22 -4.97 13.32 12.50
C ARG A 22 -5.12 12.58 13.83
N GLY A 23 -4.02 12.37 14.57
CA GLY A 23 -4.07 11.77 15.89
C GLY A 23 -4.11 10.26 15.92
N PHE A 24 -3.88 9.58 14.81
CA PHE A 24 -3.87 8.11 14.79
C PHE A 24 -2.57 7.57 15.36
N ARG A 25 -2.69 6.49 16.14
CA ARG A 25 -1.56 5.74 16.67
C ARG A 25 -1.33 4.50 15.83
N TYR A 26 -0.08 4.26 15.44
CA TYR A 26 0.22 3.17 14.53
C TYR A 26 1.53 2.48 14.86
N ARG A 27 1.65 1.23 14.38
CA ARG A 27 2.89 0.48 14.32
C ARG A 27 3.39 0.47 12.89
N LEU A 28 4.71 0.32 12.70
CA LEU A 28 5.31 0.32 11.37
C LEU A 28 5.86 -1.05 11.03
N ASN A 29 5.74 -1.42 9.74
CA ASN A 29 6.44 -2.58 9.17
C ASN A 29 6.26 -3.84 9.99
N ALA A 30 5.01 -4.26 10.21
CA ALA A 30 4.69 -5.41 11.05
C ALA A 30 5.14 -6.73 10.41
N PRO A 31 6.28 -7.32 10.81
CA PRO A 31 6.80 -8.54 10.18
C PRO A 31 6.01 -9.79 10.55
N ASP A 32 5.18 -9.69 11.59
CA ASP A 32 4.36 -10.79 12.06
C ASP A 32 3.04 -10.95 11.29
N LEU A 33 2.76 -10.05 10.36
CA LEU A 33 1.53 -10.09 9.57
C LEU A 33 1.83 -10.41 8.10
N PRO A 34 0.88 -11.08 7.39
CA PRO A 34 1.05 -11.37 5.97
C PRO A 34 1.37 -10.12 5.15
N GLY A 35 2.42 -10.19 4.33
CA GLY A 35 2.84 -9.10 3.46
C GLY A 35 3.54 -7.95 4.15
N ARG A 36 3.76 -8.02 5.46
CA ARG A 36 4.40 -6.95 6.23
C ARG A 36 3.79 -5.59 5.95
N PRO A 37 2.55 -5.34 6.38
CA PRO A 37 1.92 -4.04 6.15
C PRO A 37 2.81 -2.90 6.62
N ASP A 38 2.82 -1.82 5.85
CA ASP A 38 3.65 -0.67 6.16
C ASP A 38 3.20 0.05 7.42
N VAL A 39 1.89 0.10 7.63
CA VAL A 39 1.29 0.78 8.79
C VAL A 39 0.18 -0.11 9.36
N VAL A 40 0.16 -0.25 10.66
CA VAL A 40 -0.88 -1.00 11.37
C VAL A 40 -1.53 -0.10 12.40
N LEU A 41 -2.86 -0.07 12.40
CA LEU A 41 -3.66 0.66 13.38
C LEU A 41 -4.39 -0.38 14.25
N PRO A 42 -3.74 -0.89 15.33
CA PRO A 42 -4.32 -1.99 16.09
C PRO A 42 -5.67 -1.65 16.71
N LYS A 43 -5.82 -0.42 17.17
CA LYS A 43 -7.06 0.02 17.80
C LYS A 43 -8.26 -0.07 16.85
N HIS A 44 -8.02 0.10 15.55
CA HIS A 44 -9.08 0.08 14.54
C HIS A 44 -9.17 -1.24 13.79
N GLY A 45 -8.23 -2.17 14.02
CA GLY A 45 -8.16 -3.42 13.27
C GLY A 45 -7.83 -3.20 11.80
N VAL A 46 -6.99 -2.20 11.51
CA VAL A 46 -6.67 -1.77 10.15
C VAL A 46 -5.19 -1.97 9.85
N VAL A 47 -4.91 -2.46 8.66
CA VAL A 47 -3.55 -2.48 8.10
C VAL A 47 -3.55 -1.68 6.80
N ILE A 48 -2.43 -1.01 6.52
CA ILE A 48 -2.29 -0.16 5.35
C ILE A 48 -1.02 -0.55 4.61
N PHE A 49 -1.18 -0.87 3.33
CA PHE A 49 -0.05 -1.06 2.42
C PHE A 49 0.14 0.23 1.62
N VAL A 50 1.40 0.67 1.51
CA VAL A 50 1.74 1.81 0.67
C VAL A 50 2.55 1.26 -0.50
N ASN A 51 1.92 1.15 -1.66
CA ASN A 51 2.48 0.44 -2.81
C ASN A 51 3.09 1.38 -3.83
N GLY A 52 4.33 1.08 -4.25
CA GLY A 52 4.92 1.73 -5.41
C GLY A 52 4.21 1.26 -6.68
N CYS A 53 3.84 2.20 -7.55
CA CYS A 53 3.01 1.87 -8.71
C CYS A 53 3.71 0.93 -9.70
N PHE A 54 5.01 1.06 -9.87
CA PHE A 54 5.77 0.17 -10.74
C PHE A 54 5.84 -1.24 -10.17
N TRP A 55 6.33 -1.36 -8.93
CA TRP A 55 6.64 -2.67 -8.34
C TRP A 55 5.43 -3.54 -8.09
N HIS A 56 4.28 -2.93 -7.91
CA HIS A 56 3.02 -3.63 -7.66
C HIS A 56 2.09 -3.60 -8.87
N ALA A 57 2.61 -3.19 -10.02
CA ALA A 57 1.91 -3.21 -11.32
C ALA A 57 0.54 -2.53 -11.25
N HIS A 58 0.54 -1.26 -10.87
CA HIS A 58 -0.69 -0.49 -10.74
C HIS A 58 -1.29 -0.18 -12.11
N GLU A 59 -2.30 -0.92 -12.49
CA GLU A 59 -2.93 -0.80 -13.82
C GLU A 59 -3.54 0.58 -14.04
N GLY A 60 -3.41 1.07 -15.28
CA GLY A 60 -3.97 2.34 -15.67
C GLY A 60 -3.24 3.56 -15.13
N CYS A 61 -2.13 3.37 -14.44
CA CYS A 61 -1.39 4.46 -13.82
C CYS A 61 -0.19 4.86 -14.68
N ALA A 62 0.04 6.17 -14.83
CA ALA A 62 1.16 6.69 -15.62
C ALA A 62 2.52 6.29 -15.04
N LEU A 63 2.60 6.00 -13.75
CA LEU A 63 3.84 5.58 -13.11
C LEU A 63 4.18 4.11 -13.35
N PHE A 64 3.25 3.36 -13.94
CA PHE A 64 3.48 1.96 -14.25
C PHE A 64 3.73 1.77 -15.74
N ARG A 65 4.99 1.48 -16.09
CA ARG A 65 5.38 1.17 -17.46
C ARG A 65 6.39 0.04 -17.44
N VAL A 66 6.08 -1.04 -18.17
CA VAL A 66 7.00 -2.15 -18.28
C VAL A 66 8.14 -1.76 -19.21
N PRO A 67 9.41 -1.93 -18.79
CA PRO A 67 10.56 -1.63 -19.67
C PRO A 67 10.49 -2.43 -20.96
N LYS A 68 10.91 -1.82 -22.06
CA LYS A 68 10.92 -2.51 -23.36
C LYS A 68 11.96 -3.61 -23.41
N THR A 69 13.10 -3.42 -22.75
CA THR A 69 14.16 -4.42 -22.67
C THR A 69 13.78 -5.47 -21.62
N ARG A 70 13.95 -6.74 -21.98
CA ARG A 70 13.62 -7.87 -21.09
C ARG A 70 12.17 -7.84 -20.61
N ARG A 71 11.27 -7.55 -21.54
CA ARG A 71 9.85 -7.39 -21.21
C ARG A 71 9.25 -8.61 -20.52
N ASP A 72 9.58 -9.82 -21.00
CA ASP A 72 9.03 -11.05 -20.42
C ASP A 72 9.50 -11.24 -18.98
N PHE A 73 10.76 -10.92 -18.70
CA PHE A 73 11.30 -10.98 -17.34
C PHE A 73 10.50 -10.07 -16.42
N TRP A 74 10.28 -8.82 -16.84
CA TRP A 74 9.57 -7.85 -16.01
C TRP A 74 8.11 -8.21 -15.84
N ASN A 75 7.44 -8.65 -16.92
CA ASN A 75 6.04 -9.07 -16.81
C ASN A 75 5.88 -10.20 -15.80
N ASN A 76 6.74 -11.22 -15.87
CA ASN A 76 6.67 -12.34 -14.94
C ASN A 76 6.90 -11.91 -13.50
N LYS A 77 7.90 -11.06 -13.28
CA LYS A 77 8.22 -10.57 -11.95
C LYS A 77 7.09 -9.73 -11.36
N LEU A 78 6.54 -8.81 -12.14
CA LEU A 78 5.49 -7.91 -11.68
C LEU A 78 4.18 -8.66 -11.45
N MET A 79 3.86 -9.63 -12.30
CA MET A 79 2.66 -10.45 -12.08
C MET A 79 2.79 -11.30 -10.81
N ALA A 80 3.98 -11.84 -10.55
CA ALA A 80 4.22 -12.58 -9.32
C ALA A 80 4.02 -11.68 -8.09
N ASN A 81 4.47 -10.43 -8.16
CA ASN A 81 4.26 -9.47 -7.08
C ASN A 81 2.78 -9.20 -6.85
N ARG A 82 1.99 -9.03 -7.93
CA ARG A 82 0.55 -8.82 -7.82
C ARG A 82 -0.16 -10.00 -7.17
N GLU A 83 0.20 -11.20 -7.58
CA GLU A 83 -0.39 -12.42 -7.01
C GLU A 83 -0.09 -12.53 -5.52
N ARG A 84 1.15 -12.21 -5.14
CA ARG A 84 1.54 -12.21 -3.74
C ARG A 84 0.77 -11.17 -2.94
N ASP A 85 0.61 -9.96 -3.49
CA ASP A 85 -0.15 -8.90 -2.84
C ASP A 85 -1.60 -9.32 -2.60
N THR A 86 -2.20 -9.97 -3.60
CA THR A 86 -3.58 -10.45 -3.50
C THR A 86 -3.70 -11.51 -2.40
N ARG A 87 -2.78 -12.47 -2.35
CA ARG A 87 -2.79 -13.51 -1.31
C ARG A 87 -2.64 -12.90 0.07
N ASN A 88 -1.70 -11.98 0.23
CA ASN A 88 -1.46 -11.34 1.52
C ASN A 88 -2.69 -10.58 2.00
N ARG A 89 -3.32 -9.85 1.10
CA ARG A 89 -4.53 -9.10 1.43
C ARG A 89 -5.66 -10.05 1.84
N ASN A 90 -5.86 -11.13 1.09
CA ASN A 90 -6.90 -12.11 1.41
C ASN A 90 -6.63 -12.79 2.75
N ASP A 91 -5.38 -13.11 3.05
CA ASP A 91 -5.00 -13.70 4.33
C ASP A 91 -5.33 -12.76 5.49
N LEU A 92 -5.01 -11.47 5.33
CA LEU A 92 -5.31 -10.47 6.35
C LEU A 92 -6.82 -10.33 6.57
N LEU A 93 -7.59 -10.26 5.47
CA LEU A 93 -9.03 -10.18 5.56
C LEU A 93 -9.62 -11.39 6.28
N SER A 94 -9.09 -12.59 6.00
CA SER A 94 -9.55 -13.81 6.66
C SER A 94 -9.22 -13.85 8.15
N GLN A 95 -8.19 -13.11 8.57
CA GLN A 95 -7.81 -12.99 9.97
C GLN A 95 -8.58 -11.88 10.70
N GLY A 96 -9.49 -11.22 10.02
CA GLY A 96 -10.31 -10.17 10.62
C GLY A 96 -9.76 -8.76 10.49
N TRP A 97 -8.64 -8.58 9.79
CA TRP A 97 -8.11 -7.25 9.54
C TRP A 97 -8.88 -6.55 8.42
N ARG A 98 -8.96 -5.24 8.50
CA ARG A 98 -9.44 -4.40 7.41
C ARG A 98 -8.22 -3.86 6.68
N VAL A 99 -8.25 -3.85 5.35
CA VAL A 99 -7.05 -3.60 4.55
C VAL A 99 -7.22 -2.39 3.64
N ALA A 100 -6.31 -1.44 3.74
CA ALA A 100 -6.23 -0.32 2.81
C ALA A 100 -4.96 -0.42 1.98
N THR A 101 -5.08 -0.07 0.71
CA THR A 101 -3.93 0.07 -0.19
C THR A 101 -3.88 1.52 -0.65
N VAL A 102 -2.75 2.19 -0.37
CA VAL A 102 -2.51 3.55 -0.82
C VAL A 102 -1.38 3.50 -1.84
N TRP A 103 -1.66 3.96 -3.06
CA TRP A 103 -0.70 3.90 -4.14
C TRP A 103 0.16 5.15 -4.19
N GLU A 104 1.40 4.98 -4.62
CA GLU A 104 2.37 6.05 -4.74
C GLU A 104 1.81 7.26 -5.49
N CYS A 105 1.08 7.03 -6.58
CA CYS A 105 0.52 8.12 -7.39
C CYS A 105 -0.41 9.02 -6.58
N ALA A 106 -1.18 8.43 -5.65
CA ALA A 106 -2.08 9.23 -4.81
C ALA A 106 -1.31 10.15 -3.87
N THR A 107 -0.13 9.71 -3.40
CA THR A 107 0.67 10.55 -2.49
C THR A 107 1.40 11.66 -3.22
N ARG A 108 1.67 11.49 -4.53
CA ARG A 108 2.42 12.46 -5.34
C ARG A 108 1.51 13.49 -5.99
N ASP A 109 0.42 13.03 -6.59
CA ASP A 109 -0.42 13.89 -7.42
C ASP A 109 -1.38 14.73 -6.60
N ASP A 110 -2.03 14.13 -5.62
CA ASP A 110 -3.04 14.83 -4.85
C ASP A 110 -3.16 14.23 -3.44
N PRO A 111 -2.33 14.72 -2.51
CA PRO A 111 -2.38 14.22 -1.13
C PRO A 111 -3.73 14.39 -0.46
N SER A 112 -4.61 15.26 -0.97
CA SER A 112 -5.95 15.42 -0.40
C SER A 112 -6.78 14.15 -0.51
N ARG A 113 -6.43 13.24 -1.42
CA ARG A 113 -7.09 11.94 -1.54
C ARG A 113 -6.94 11.11 -0.28
N LEU A 114 -5.91 11.36 0.51
CA LEU A 114 -5.70 10.65 1.77
C LEU A 114 -6.80 10.94 2.79
N ALA A 115 -7.58 12.01 2.60
CA ALA A 115 -8.72 12.27 3.47
C ALA A 115 -9.75 11.14 3.44
N ARG A 116 -9.84 10.41 2.32
CA ARG A 116 -10.71 9.24 2.21
C ARG A 116 -10.30 8.14 3.20
N LEU A 117 -9.03 8.08 3.51
CA LEU A 117 -8.51 7.08 4.44
C LEU A 117 -9.11 7.25 5.83
N VAL A 118 -9.21 8.50 6.30
CA VAL A 118 -9.78 8.79 7.62
C VAL A 118 -11.24 8.34 7.69
N GLY A 119 -12.04 8.69 6.71
CA GLY A 119 -13.45 8.28 6.66
C GLY A 119 -13.59 6.76 6.63
N TRP A 120 -12.74 6.10 5.86
CA TRP A 120 -12.77 4.63 5.78
C TRP A 120 -12.34 3.98 7.08
N ILE A 121 -11.30 4.50 7.75
CA ILE A 121 -10.86 3.94 9.03
C ILE A 121 -12.01 3.94 10.04
N ARG A 122 -12.83 4.99 10.03
CA ARG A 122 -13.96 5.13 10.93
C ARG A 122 -15.22 4.43 10.47
N SER A 123 -15.19 3.83 9.26
CA SER A 123 -16.30 3.04 8.73
C SER A 123 -16.15 1.58 9.11
N ASP A 124 -17.06 0.73 8.62
CA ASP A 124 -16.99 -0.71 8.80
C ASP A 124 -16.63 -1.45 7.52
N GLN A 125 -16.20 -0.74 6.48
CA GLN A 125 -15.85 -1.36 5.20
C GLN A 125 -14.55 -2.14 5.31
N ALA A 126 -14.52 -3.32 4.68
CA ALA A 126 -13.39 -4.24 4.81
C ALA A 126 -12.15 -3.80 4.05
N SER A 127 -12.29 -3.08 2.95
CA SER A 127 -11.14 -2.71 2.13
C SER A 127 -11.30 -1.34 1.51
N LEU A 128 -10.15 -0.74 1.16
CA LEU A 128 -10.10 0.54 0.47
C LEU A 128 -8.89 0.54 -0.45
N ASP A 129 -9.02 1.18 -1.61
CA ASP A 129 -7.93 1.37 -2.56
C ASP A 129 -7.91 2.84 -2.97
N ILE A 130 -6.79 3.52 -2.73
CA ILE A 130 -6.62 4.93 -3.09
C ILE A 130 -5.51 5.04 -4.13
N GLY A 131 -5.89 5.32 -5.36
CA GLY A 131 -4.95 5.49 -6.47
C GLY A 131 -5.19 6.77 -7.23
N CYS A 132 -4.58 6.86 -8.39
CA CYS A 132 -4.77 8.01 -9.30
C CYS A 132 -6.09 7.95 -10.08
#